data_b6f6354c09c6f520eb1d2011fe4654d9
#
_entry.id   b6f6354c09c6f520eb1d2011fe4654d9
#
_cell.length_a   1.000
_cell.length_b   1.000
_cell.length_c   1.000
_cell.angle_alpha   90.00
_cell.angle_beta   90.00
_cell.angle_gamma   90.00
#
_symmetry.space_group_name_H-M   'P 1'
#
loop_
_entity.id
_entity.type
_entity.pdbx_description
1 polymer ?
#
loop_
_entity_poly.entity_id
_entity_poly.type
_entity_poly.pdbx_seq_one_letter_code
_entity_poly.pdbx_strand_id
1 'polypeptide(L)'
;IASGEYDLRYVEATGRLQIDLYAYFRRDFNLSSYKLDDVAGQYIGDGVKHIELGEHPEHGKVTKLYSKNLQGLRKNDFIHIELTSFTTDYYMNGKKFVVKDIEYNVETDKGKLNIIVIEGHYDVDMSKKIKWGMAKDDVTPQDIFRLSNGTASDRAIVAKYCIQDCNLVHFLMNKIDVITGYVEMASIC
;
A
#
# COMPACT_ATOMS: atom_id res chain seq x y z
N ILE A 1 12.50 -16.79 22.88
CA ILE A 1 12.04 -16.64 21.50
C ILE A 1 13.26 -16.23 20.67
N ALA A 2 13.39 -16.72 19.45
CA ALA A 2 14.53 -16.43 18.56
C ALA A 2 14.76 -14.93 18.28
N SER A 3 13.78 -14.07 18.58
CA SER A 3 13.81 -12.62 18.41
C SER A 3 14.38 -11.83 19.59
N GLY A 4 14.89 -12.50 20.65
CA GLY A 4 15.43 -11.85 21.84
C GLY A 4 14.37 -11.45 22.88
N GLU A 5 14.78 -10.64 23.84
CA GLU A 5 13.93 -10.12 24.90
C GLU A 5 12.99 -9.04 24.32
N TYR A 6 11.70 -9.11 24.65
CA TYR A 6 10.69 -8.21 24.15
C TYR A 6 9.86 -7.63 25.28
N ASP A 7 9.88 -6.33 25.44
CA ASP A 7 9.11 -5.60 26.45
C ASP A 7 7.73 -5.24 25.87
N LEU A 8 6.69 -5.95 26.31
CA LEU A 8 5.32 -5.74 25.86
C LEU A 8 4.64 -4.65 26.69
N ARG A 9 4.33 -3.53 26.04
CA ARG A 9 3.55 -2.42 26.63
C ARG A 9 2.18 -2.34 26.00
N TYR A 10 1.14 -2.37 26.78
CA TYR A 10 -0.24 -2.25 26.31
C TYR A 10 -1.09 -1.40 27.26
N VAL A 11 -2.19 -0.87 26.72
CA VAL A 11 -3.17 -0.16 27.52
C VAL A 11 -4.22 -1.15 28.00
N GLU A 12 -4.42 -1.24 29.31
CA GLU A 12 -5.49 -2.07 29.86
C GLU A 12 -6.85 -1.43 29.60
N ALA A 13 -7.69 -2.08 28.78
CA ALA A 13 -9.00 -1.60 28.37
C ALA A 13 -9.99 -2.76 28.36
N THR A 14 -10.77 -2.89 29.43
CA THR A 14 -11.76 -3.96 29.60
C THR A 14 -12.77 -4.01 28.44
N GLY A 15 -13.01 -5.19 27.89
CA GLY A 15 -13.93 -5.41 26.80
C GLY A 15 -13.47 -4.91 25.41
N ARG A 16 -12.19 -4.56 25.26
CA ARG A 16 -11.58 -4.17 23.99
C ARG A 16 -10.40 -5.04 23.65
N LEU A 17 -10.41 -5.56 22.43
CA LEU A 17 -9.28 -6.29 21.89
C LEU A 17 -8.24 -5.30 21.33
N GLN A 18 -7.01 -5.42 21.74
CA GLN A 18 -5.89 -4.66 21.21
C GLN A 18 -4.98 -5.57 20.39
N ILE A 19 -4.73 -5.20 19.16
CA ILE A 19 -3.86 -5.94 18.24
C ILE A 19 -2.78 -4.97 17.74
N ASP A 20 -1.53 -5.26 18.07
CA ASP A 20 -0.37 -4.59 17.49
C ASP A 20 0.10 -5.38 16.27
N LEU A 21 -0.20 -4.88 15.07
CA LEU A 21 0.21 -5.54 13.81
C LEU A 21 1.73 -5.55 13.64
N TYR A 22 2.48 -4.59 14.19
CA TYR A 22 3.93 -4.61 14.12
C TYR A 22 4.50 -5.83 14.86
N ALA A 23 4.02 -6.08 16.08
CA ALA A 23 4.39 -7.24 16.86
C ALA A 23 3.95 -8.56 16.18
N TYR A 24 2.75 -8.57 15.59
CA TYR A 24 2.22 -9.71 14.84
C TYR A 24 3.12 -10.03 13.64
N PHE A 25 3.46 -9.05 12.80
CA PHE A 25 4.34 -9.29 11.65
C PHE A 25 5.74 -9.73 12.05
N ARG A 26 6.31 -9.16 13.12
CA ARG A 26 7.63 -9.57 13.61
C ARG A 26 7.68 -11.00 14.15
N ARG A 27 6.59 -11.48 14.71
CA ARG A 27 6.50 -12.84 15.26
C ARG A 27 6.31 -13.88 14.16
N ASP A 28 5.41 -13.62 13.22
CA ASP A 28 4.89 -14.64 12.32
C ASP A 28 5.43 -14.53 10.88
N PHE A 29 6.08 -13.43 10.53
CA PHE A 29 6.58 -13.16 9.18
C PHE A 29 8.07 -12.80 9.18
N ASN A 30 8.82 -13.40 8.27
CA ASN A 30 10.24 -13.06 8.09
C ASN A 30 10.36 -12.04 6.93
N LEU A 31 10.34 -10.75 7.28
CA LEU A 31 10.40 -9.65 6.31
C LEU A 31 11.74 -8.93 6.38
N SER A 32 12.18 -8.37 5.26
CA SER A 32 13.38 -7.53 5.20
C SER A 32 13.20 -6.18 5.89
N SER A 33 11.95 -5.71 5.98
CA SER A 33 11.57 -4.46 6.67
C SER A 33 10.17 -4.59 7.25
N TYR A 34 9.97 -3.99 8.43
CA TYR A 34 8.68 -3.94 9.12
C TYR A 34 8.09 -2.52 9.15
N LYS A 35 8.61 -1.60 8.34
CA LYS A 35 8.00 -0.29 8.16
C LYS A 35 6.64 -0.45 7.47
N LEU A 36 5.67 0.34 7.89
CA LEU A 36 4.30 0.27 7.37
C LEU A 36 4.24 0.34 5.84
N ASP A 37 5.03 1.20 5.23
CA ASP A 37 5.10 1.37 3.77
C ASP A 37 5.58 0.10 3.05
N ASP A 38 6.67 -0.50 3.56
CA ASP A 38 7.25 -1.72 2.98
C ASP A 38 6.29 -2.91 3.13
N VAL A 39 5.71 -3.07 4.31
CA VAL A 39 4.73 -4.14 4.58
C VAL A 39 3.48 -3.94 3.72
N ALA A 40 2.95 -2.72 3.66
CA ALA A 40 1.77 -2.42 2.83
C ALA A 40 2.05 -2.71 1.34
N GLY A 41 3.17 -2.26 0.81
CA GLY A 41 3.57 -2.53 -0.57
C GLY A 41 3.69 -4.01 -0.89
N GLN A 42 4.19 -4.80 0.06
CA GLN A 42 4.34 -6.24 -0.13
C GLN A 42 2.99 -6.98 -0.13
N TYR A 43 2.06 -6.61 0.74
CA TYR A 43 0.79 -7.35 0.93
C TYR A 43 -0.41 -6.73 0.22
N ILE A 44 -0.41 -5.42 -0.01
CA ILE A 44 -1.50 -4.70 -0.66
C ILE A 44 -1.05 -4.31 -2.07
N GLY A 45 -1.32 -5.16 -3.03
CA GLY A 45 -0.96 -4.96 -4.42
C GLY A 45 -1.37 -6.14 -5.28
N ASP A 46 -1.20 -6.00 -6.59
CA ASP A 46 -1.53 -7.05 -7.54
C ASP A 46 -0.62 -7.00 -8.77
N GLY A 47 -0.59 -8.09 -9.52
CA GLY A 47 0.17 -8.21 -10.75
C GLY A 47 -0.41 -7.32 -11.86
N VAL A 48 0.47 -6.59 -12.55
CA VAL A 48 0.11 -5.82 -13.75
C VAL A 48 0.11 -6.75 -14.95
N LYS A 49 -1.01 -6.81 -15.66
CA LYS A 49 -1.20 -7.70 -16.83
C LYS A 49 -0.82 -7.04 -18.15
N HIS A 50 -0.95 -5.73 -18.21
CA HIS A 50 -0.65 -4.92 -19.38
C HIS A 50 -0.37 -3.48 -18.95
N ILE A 51 0.44 -2.76 -19.72
CA ILE A 51 0.71 -1.35 -19.55
C ILE A 51 0.49 -0.67 -20.89
N GLU A 52 -0.20 0.46 -20.87
CA GLU A 52 -0.48 1.27 -22.04
C GLU A 52 -0.10 2.73 -21.75
N LEU A 53 0.55 3.36 -22.72
CA LEU A 53 0.80 4.80 -22.71
C LEU A 53 -0.31 5.50 -23.47
N GLY A 54 -0.93 6.48 -22.84
CA GLY A 54 -2.07 7.19 -23.44
C GLY A 54 -2.15 8.65 -23.02
N GLU A 55 -3.26 9.27 -23.36
CA GLU A 55 -3.61 10.61 -22.94
C GLU A 55 -4.94 10.59 -22.18
N HIS A 56 -5.02 11.39 -21.13
CA HIS A 56 -6.23 11.57 -20.34
C HIS A 56 -6.71 13.03 -20.45
N PRO A 57 -8.01 13.29 -20.61
CA PRO A 57 -8.53 14.63 -20.82
C PRO A 57 -8.13 15.66 -19.76
N GLU A 58 -8.06 15.21 -18.48
CA GLU A 58 -7.74 16.10 -17.35
C GLU A 58 -6.26 16.05 -16.94
N HIS A 59 -5.53 14.96 -17.26
CA HIS A 59 -4.18 14.72 -16.74
C HIS A 59 -3.10 14.68 -17.81
N GLY A 60 -3.45 14.91 -19.08
CA GLY A 60 -2.50 14.89 -20.20
C GLY A 60 -1.91 13.49 -20.42
N LYS A 61 -0.59 13.41 -20.53
CA LYS A 61 0.13 12.15 -20.71
C LYS A 61 -0.03 11.26 -19.50
N VAL A 62 -0.46 10.02 -19.69
CA VAL A 62 -0.69 9.05 -18.61
C VAL A 62 -0.14 7.67 -18.98
N THR A 63 0.16 6.90 -17.94
CA THR A 63 0.41 5.47 -18.04
C THR A 63 -0.74 4.72 -17.39
N LYS A 64 -1.31 3.77 -18.10
CA LYS A 64 -2.41 2.92 -17.67
C LYS A 64 -1.88 1.55 -17.27
N LEU A 65 -2.08 1.16 -16.02
CA LEU A 65 -1.69 -0.15 -15.48
C LEU A 65 -2.94 -1.02 -15.36
N TYR A 66 -2.97 -2.13 -16.07
CA TYR A 66 -4.08 -3.08 -16.07
C TYR A 66 -3.86 -4.14 -15.00
N SER A 67 -4.76 -4.22 -14.04
CA SER A 67 -4.69 -5.13 -12.90
C SER A 67 -6.03 -5.82 -12.65
N LYS A 68 -6.00 -7.04 -12.11
CA LYS A 68 -7.21 -7.79 -11.82
C LYS A 68 -7.88 -7.27 -10.54
N ASN A 69 -7.10 -7.03 -9.50
CA ASN A 69 -7.60 -6.61 -8.19
C ASN A 69 -6.99 -5.25 -7.80
N LEU A 70 -7.79 -4.41 -7.18
CA LEU A 70 -7.35 -3.10 -6.69
C LEU A 70 -6.99 -3.09 -5.19
N GLN A 71 -7.37 -4.13 -4.45
CA GLN A 71 -7.05 -4.29 -3.02
C GLN A 71 -7.44 -3.07 -2.15
N GLY A 72 -8.50 -2.36 -2.55
CA GLY A 72 -8.94 -1.14 -1.86
C GLY A 72 -8.29 0.16 -2.32
N LEU A 73 -7.43 0.13 -3.34
CA LEU A 73 -6.81 1.31 -3.94
C LEU A 73 -7.86 2.32 -4.43
N ARG A 74 -7.63 3.59 -4.18
CA ARG A 74 -8.51 4.70 -4.53
C ARG A 74 -7.77 5.80 -5.28
N LYS A 75 -8.52 6.68 -5.92
CA LYS A 75 -8.00 7.93 -6.48
C LYS A 75 -7.30 8.76 -5.41
N ASN A 76 -6.14 9.31 -5.74
CA ASN A 76 -5.21 10.05 -4.89
C ASN A 76 -4.46 9.19 -3.84
N ASP A 77 -4.54 7.86 -3.90
CA ASP A 77 -3.59 6.99 -3.21
C ASP A 77 -2.25 6.95 -3.96
N PHE A 78 -1.23 6.43 -3.30
CA PHE A 78 0.09 6.26 -3.87
C PHE A 78 0.37 4.79 -4.14
N ILE A 79 1.08 4.52 -5.22
CA ILE A 79 1.60 3.20 -5.55
C ILE A 79 3.08 3.28 -5.92
N HIS A 80 3.80 2.19 -5.72
CA HIS A 80 5.08 1.92 -6.36
C HIS A 80 4.95 0.75 -7.32
N ILE A 81 5.93 0.59 -8.20
CA ILE A 81 5.97 -0.48 -9.18
C ILE A 81 7.19 -1.36 -8.88
N GLU A 82 6.95 -2.65 -8.75
CA GLU A 82 7.96 -3.68 -8.55
C GLU A 82 8.19 -4.46 -9.85
N LEU A 83 9.45 -4.71 -10.15
CA LEU A 83 9.90 -5.50 -11.29
C LEU A 83 10.61 -6.74 -10.76
N THR A 84 10.07 -7.90 -11.06
CA THR A 84 10.67 -9.18 -10.64
C THR A 84 11.18 -9.95 -11.87
N SER A 85 12.46 -10.28 -11.82
CA SER A 85 13.11 -11.26 -12.70
C SER A 85 13.72 -12.36 -11.83
N PHE A 86 15.03 -12.37 -11.64
CA PHE A 86 15.71 -13.20 -10.63
C PHE A 86 15.69 -12.54 -9.25
N THR A 87 15.73 -11.22 -9.20
CA THR A 87 15.57 -10.38 -8.02
C THR A 87 14.33 -9.50 -8.17
N THR A 88 13.82 -8.97 -7.08
CA THR A 88 12.75 -7.97 -7.09
C THR A 88 13.37 -6.60 -6.86
N ASP A 89 13.18 -5.72 -7.82
CA ASP A 89 13.68 -4.34 -7.79
C ASP A 89 12.51 -3.37 -7.90
N TYR A 90 12.64 -2.20 -7.28
CA TYR A 90 11.66 -1.14 -7.42
C TYR A 90 11.93 -0.31 -8.68
N TYR A 91 10.90 -0.10 -9.50
CA TYR A 91 10.98 0.79 -10.65
C TYR A 91 11.35 2.21 -10.21
N MET A 92 12.29 2.85 -10.94
CA MET A 92 12.79 4.18 -10.64
C MET A 92 13.21 4.37 -9.16
N ASN A 93 13.92 3.38 -8.59
CA ASN A 93 14.40 3.40 -7.20
C ASN A 93 13.29 3.61 -6.16
N GLY A 94 12.12 3.05 -6.38
CA GLY A 94 10.99 3.15 -5.45
C GLY A 94 10.19 4.44 -5.56
N LYS A 95 10.26 5.12 -6.71
CA LYS A 95 9.40 6.28 -6.98
C LYS A 95 7.95 5.93 -6.74
N LYS A 96 7.26 6.81 -6.03
CA LYS A 96 5.83 6.71 -5.77
C LYS A 96 5.04 7.47 -6.81
N PHE A 97 3.95 6.88 -7.24
CA PHE A 97 3.07 7.42 -8.26
C PHE A 97 1.70 7.67 -7.67
N VAL A 98 1.17 8.87 -7.85
CA VAL A 98 -0.20 9.20 -7.45
C VAL A 98 -1.18 8.59 -8.43
N VAL A 99 -2.16 7.87 -7.93
CA VAL A 99 -3.29 7.37 -8.70
C VAL A 99 -4.20 8.53 -9.07
N LYS A 100 -4.24 8.88 -10.34
CA LYS A 100 -5.03 10.01 -10.84
C LYS A 100 -6.48 9.63 -11.12
N ASP A 101 -6.67 8.41 -11.63
CA ASP A 101 -8.00 7.88 -11.87
C ASP A 101 -8.00 6.35 -11.85
N ILE A 102 -9.18 5.75 -11.73
CA ILE A 102 -9.37 4.29 -11.77
C ILE A 102 -10.60 3.98 -12.63
N GLU A 103 -10.38 3.17 -13.68
CA GLU A 103 -11.46 2.62 -14.48
C GLU A 103 -11.75 1.19 -14.02
N TYR A 104 -13.00 0.90 -13.69
CA TYR A 104 -13.40 -0.39 -13.10
C TYR A 104 -13.98 -1.34 -14.14
N ASN A 105 -13.61 -2.62 -14.04
CA ASN A 105 -14.21 -3.72 -14.82
C ASN A 105 -14.23 -3.48 -16.34
N VAL A 106 -13.15 -2.94 -16.88
CA VAL A 106 -13.01 -2.72 -18.33
C VAL A 106 -12.84 -4.07 -19.02
N GLU A 107 -13.62 -4.32 -20.07
CA GLU A 107 -13.48 -5.54 -20.87
C GLU A 107 -12.26 -5.45 -21.79
N THR A 108 -11.42 -6.46 -21.70
CA THR A 108 -10.20 -6.59 -22.49
C THR A 108 -10.09 -8.00 -23.07
N ASP A 109 -9.18 -8.22 -24.02
CA ASP A 109 -8.90 -9.56 -24.58
C ASP A 109 -8.51 -10.59 -23.50
N LYS A 110 -8.03 -10.12 -22.35
CA LYS A 110 -7.63 -10.93 -21.19
C LYS A 110 -8.72 -11.04 -20.10
N GLY A 111 -9.95 -10.65 -20.44
CA GLY A 111 -11.08 -10.61 -19.51
C GLY A 111 -11.26 -9.24 -18.85
N LYS A 112 -12.09 -9.20 -17.79
CA LYS A 112 -12.34 -7.94 -17.06
C LYS A 112 -11.16 -7.56 -16.19
N LEU A 113 -10.62 -6.38 -16.44
CA LEU A 113 -9.51 -5.79 -15.69
C LEU A 113 -9.89 -4.39 -15.18
N ASN A 114 -9.22 -3.96 -14.15
CA ASN A 114 -9.27 -2.57 -13.67
C ASN A 114 -8.05 -1.83 -14.20
N ILE A 115 -8.20 -0.56 -14.50
CA ILE A 115 -7.13 0.29 -15.01
C ILE A 115 -6.78 1.33 -13.96
N ILE A 116 -5.53 1.33 -13.54
CA ILE A 116 -4.95 2.34 -12.65
C ILE A 116 -4.25 3.37 -13.53
N VAL A 117 -4.66 4.62 -13.43
CA VAL A 117 -4.12 5.73 -14.23
C VAL A 117 -3.14 6.53 -13.39
N ILE A 118 -1.89 6.62 -13.85
CA ILE A 118 -0.84 7.45 -13.25
C ILE A 118 -0.37 8.50 -14.26
N GLU A 119 -0.05 9.70 -13.77
CA GLU A 119 0.38 10.83 -14.61
C GLU A 119 1.80 10.62 -15.13
N GLY A 120 2.01 10.91 -16.42
CA GLY A 120 3.27 10.77 -17.13
C GLY A 120 3.36 9.51 -17.96
N HIS A 121 4.29 9.53 -18.92
CA HIS A 121 4.63 8.34 -19.71
C HIS A 121 5.80 7.61 -19.08
N TYR A 122 5.58 6.37 -18.65
CA TYR A 122 6.59 5.51 -18.06
C TYR A 122 6.75 4.25 -18.88
N ASP A 123 7.91 4.09 -19.48
CA ASP A 123 8.28 2.88 -20.21
C ASP A 123 8.76 1.84 -19.19
N VAL A 124 7.93 0.82 -18.97
CA VAL A 124 8.19 -0.25 -18.01
C VAL A 124 8.45 -1.54 -18.81
N ASP A 125 9.56 -2.18 -18.54
CA ASP A 125 9.97 -3.42 -19.22
C ASP A 125 8.99 -4.57 -18.94
N MET A 126 8.10 -4.82 -19.89
CA MET A 126 7.08 -5.88 -19.84
C MET A 126 7.65 -7.30 -19.97
N SER A 127 8.95 -7.48 -20.22
CA SER A 127 9.59 -8.80 -20.17
C SER A 127 9.71 -9.33 -18.74
N LYS A 128 9.66 -8.45 -17.76
CA LYS A 128 9.70 -8.77 -16.34
C LYS A 128 8.28 -8.96 -15.78
N LYS A 129 8.20 -9.67 -14.67
CA LYS A 129 6.95 -9.72 -13.91
C LYS A 129 6.75 -8.41 -13.16
N ILE A 130 5.68 -7.71 -13.49
CA ILE A 130 5.37 -6.40 -12.91
C ILE A 130 4.26 -6.56 -11.87
N LYS A 131 4.44 -5.90 -10.72
CA LYS A 131 3.45 -5.77 -9.67
C LYS A 131 3.36 -4.30 -9.25
N TRP A 132 2.18 -3.82 -8.96
CA TRP A 132 2.00 -2.59 -8.21
C TRP A 132 1.78 -2.90 -6.74
N GLY A 133 2.32 -2.09 -5.86
CA GLY A 133 2.10 -2.16 -4.41
C GLY A 133 1.62 -0.82 -3.89
N MET A 134 0.71 -0.85 -2.91
CA MET A 134 0.25 0.37 -2.25
C MET A 134 1.40 1.01 -1.48
N ALA A 135 1.54 2.31 -1.62
CA ALA A 135 2.55 3.12 -0.94
C ALA A 135 1.86 4.24 -0.16
N LYS A 136 2.61 4.89 0.71
CA LYS A 136 2.16 6.09 1.40
C LYS A 136 2.90 7.33 0.92
N ASP A 137 2.33 8.50 1.18
CA ASP A 137 2.98 9.78 0.91
C ASP A 137 4.29 9.93 1.72
N ASP A 138 5.26 10.61 1.17
CA ASP A 138 6.55 10.88 1.82
C ASP A 138 6.48 12.19 2.61
N VAL A 139 5.85 12.14 3.78
CA VAL A 139 5.84 13.27 4.72
C VAL A 139 6.87 13.02 5.81
N THR A 140 7.91 13.86 5.85
CA THR A 140 8.97 13.72 6.85
C THR A 140 8.53 14.23 8.22
N PRO A 141 9.15 13.80 9.34
CA PRO A 141 8.87 14.35 10.67
C PRO A 141 9.01 15.87 10.72
N GLN A 142 10.00 16.44 10.03
CA GLN A 142 10.18 17.89 9.93
C GLN A 142 9.00 18.55 9.21
N ASP A 143 8.48 17.94 8.14
CA ASP A 143 7.30 18.45 7.45
C ASP A 143 6.06 18.38 8.34
N ILE A 144 5.88 17.31 9.10
CA ILE A 144 4.76 17.20 10.05
C ILE A 144 4.80 18.35 11.05
N PHE A 145 5.95 18.62 11.66
CA PHE A 145 6.09 19.74 12.60
C PHE A 145 5.84 21.10 11.94
N ARG A 146 6.39 21.33 10.75
CA ARG A 146 6.21 22.56 10.00
C ARG A 146 4.75 22.77 9.60
N LEU A 147 4.12 21.77 8.99
CA LEU A 147 2.75 21.84 8.50
C LEU A 147 1.72 21.89 9.62
N SER A 148 1.97 21.25 10.76
CA SER A 148 1.06 21.30 11.94
C SER A 148 0.91 22.71 12.51
N ASN A 149 1.97 23.51 12.41
CA ASN A 149 1.99 24.91 12.84
C ASN A 149 1.63 25.91 11.72
N GLY A 150 1.31 25.42 10.54
CA GLY A 150 1.00 26.22 9.37
C GLY A 150 -0.47 26.62 9.26
N THR A 151 -0.90 26.86 8.03
CA THR A 151 -2.27 27.23 7.65
C THR A 151 -3.26 26.07 7.84
N ALA A 152 -4.54 26.33 7.66
CA ALA A 152 -5.57 25.27 7.65
C ALA A 152 -5.31 24.24 6.54
N SER A 153 -4.85 24.68 5.37
CA SER A 153 -4.46 23.78 4.26
C SER A 153 -3.25 22.90 4.62
N ASP A 154 -2.27 23.45 5.32
CA ASP A 154 -1.10 22.68 5.77
C ASP A 154 -1.51 21.59 6.78
N ARG A 155 -2.34 21.95 7.76
CA ARG A 155 -2.87 20.96 8.70
C ARG A 155 -3.73 19.88 8.03
N ALA A 156 -4.45 20.22 6.94
CA ALA A 156 -5.21 19.24 6.17
C ALA A 156 -4.30 18.19 5.50
N ILE A 157 -3.09 18.57 5.07
CA ILE A 157 -2.09 17.63 4.53
C ILE A 157 -1.68 16.62 5.61
N VAL A 158 -1.38 17.10 6.83
CA VAL A 158 -1.02 16.21 7.96
C VAL A 158 -2.19 15.29 8.33
N ALA A 159 -3.41 15.83 8.38
CA ALA A 159 -4.60 15.01 8.66
C ALA A 159 -4.80 13.92 7.59
N LYS A 160 -4.66 14.25 6.30
CA LYS A 160 -4.74 13.28 5.21
C LYS A 160 -3.69 12.18 5.36
N TYR A 161 -2.46 12.56 5.67
CA TYR A 161 -1.37 11.61 5.90
C TYR A 161 -1.70 10.64 7.05
N CYS A 162 -2.16 11.15 8.20
CA CYS A 162 -2.56 10.30 9.34
C CYS A 162 -3.70 9.34 8.99
N ILE A 163 -4.72 9.83 8.25
CA ILE A 163 -5.84 9.00 7.82
C ILE A 163 -5.34 7.88 6.88
N GLN A 164 -4.41 8.20 5.99
CA GLN A 164 -3.83 7.21 5.07
C GLN A 164 -3.06 6.12 5.81
N ASP A 165 -2.25 6.48 6.82
CA ASP A 165 -1.55 5.51 7.67
C ASP A 165 -2.55 4.59 8.39
N CYS A 166 -3.64 5.13 8.95
CA CYS A 166 -4.69 4.32 9.57
C CYS A 166 -5.37 3.38 8.56
N ASN A 167 -5.65 3.86 7.35
CA ASN A 167 -6.25 3.04 6.30
C ASN A 167 -5.33 1.88 5.88
N LEU A 168 -4.01 2.11 5.77
CA LEU A 168 -3.05 1.06 5.44
C LEU A 168 -3.04 -0.05 6.50
N VAL A 169 -3.05 0.32 7.79
CA VAL A 169 -3.14 -0.65 8.89
C VAL A 169 -4.44 -1.46 8.78
N HIS A 170 -5.56 -0.80 8.47
CA HIS A 170 -6.86 -1.45 8.31
C HIS A 170 -6.90 -2.43 7.12
N PHE A 171 -6.32 -2.02 5.98
CA PHE A 171 -6.20 -2.90 4.82
C PHE A 171 -5.30 -4.10 5.10
N LEU A 172 -4.18 -3.92 5.79
CA LEU A 172 -3.31 -5.01 6.20
C LEU A 172 -4.04 -5.98 7.12
N MET A 173 -4.74 -5.49 8.14
CA MET A 173 -5.51 -6.30 9.07
C MET A 173 -6.53 -7.19 8.35
N ASN A 174 -7.25 -6.62 7.38
CA ASN A 174 -8.21 -7.36 6.57
C ASN A 174 -7.51 -8.34 5.60
N LYS A 175 -6.37 -7.94 5.04
CA LYS A 175 -5.64 -8.76 4.06
C LYS A 175 -5.08 -10.04 4.66
N ILE A 176 -4.59 -9.98 5.89
CA ILE A 176 -4.03 -11.15 6.60
C ILE A 176 -5.05 -11.85 7.49
N ASP A 177 -6.28 -11.35 7.52
CA ASP A 177 -7.41 -11.92 8.28
C ASP A 177 -7.09 -12.20 9.76
N VAL A 178 -6.37 -11.28 10.38
CA VAL A 178 -5.80 -11.45 11.71
C VAL A 178 -6.87 -11.72 12.79
N ILE A 179 -8.05 -11.12 12.67
CA ILE A 179 -9.12 -11.28 13.67
C ILE A 179 -9.66 -12.69 13.64
N THR A 180 -9.96 -13.24 12.46
CA THR A 180 -10.40 -14.63 12.31
C THR A 180 -9.37 -15.60 12.86
N GLY A 181 -8.09 -15.39 12.53
CA GLY A 181 -7.01 -16.22 13.03
C GLY A 181 -6.93 -16.23 14.57
N TYR A 182 -7.10 -15.09 15.24
CA TYR A 182 -7.13 -15.04 16.70
C TYR A 182 -8.39 -15.68 17.29
N VAL A 183 -9.55 -15.53 16.66
CA VAL A 183 -10.79 -16.18 17.10
C VAL A 183 -10.69 -17.71 16.97
N GLU A 184 -10.14 -18.19 15.87
CA GLU A 184 -9.92 -19.63 15.66
C GLU A 184 -8.92 -20.17 16.68
N MET A 185 -7.81 -19.47 16.91
CA MET A 185 -6.82 -19.85 17.93
C MET A 185 -7.45 -19.93 19.33
N ALA A 186 -8.23 -18.92 19.72
CA ALA A 186 -8.91 -18.89 21.01
C ALA A 186 -10.00 -20.00 21.14
N SER A 187 -10.51 -20.53 20.03
CA SER A 187 -11.49 -21.61 20.03
C SER A 187 -10.85 -22.99 20.19
N ILE A 188 -9.54 -23.10 19.98
CA ILE A 188 -8.78 -24.36 20.10
C ILE A 188 -8.15 -24.48 21.49
N CYS A 189 -7.84 -23.37 22.12
CA CYS A 189 -7.26 -23.30 23.45
C CYS A 189 -8.33 -23.26 24.55
#